data_79ce9db4fc6bd7db720459498dab415b
#
_entry.id   79ce9db4fc6bd7db720459498dab415b
#
_cell.length_a   1.000
_cell.length_b   1.000
_cell.length_c   1.000
_cell.angle_alpha   90.00
_cell.angle_beta   90.00
_cell.angle_gamma   90.00
#
_symmetry.space_group_name_H-M   'P 1'
#
loop_
_entity.id
_entity.type
_entity.pdbx_description
1 polymer ?
#
loop_
_entity_poly.entity_id
_entity_poly.type
_entity_poly.pdbx_seq_one_letter_code
_entity_poly.pdbx_strand_id
1 'polypeptide(L)'
;MDKDRPMVPYIIVELKKPKLSDGKEQLKSYCNATGAPIGVWTNGEQISFYNRKDPNYFEPITNIPKVSEKLSDIINEKFTYEDLKKIDRISQQKRSLRSLIQEMEDEVLASAGVDSFEEIFKLIFAKLYDELICERDSSAYLKFRNSGETDFELKEKIQGLFDDAKKKWEGIFTDESKILLSPSHLAVCVATLQDIKLFNNNLDVVDDAFEYLMSKAQKGEKGQYFTPRYVIDMCVKMMNPSINDKIIDTACGSSGFTVHSIFKVWKDIRREKGLPEGEGFTAAQRIPEETNFVRDNVFAIDFDEKTVRVARTLNLIAGDGQTNVLHLNTLDFSRWNEITKQEDWNDTYNEGFKKLKKLQPKGSNDYSQFQFDLVMANPPFAGDIKENTIISRYELGKNSAGKWQNKVGRDILFIERNLNFLKPGGRMAIVLPQGRFNNSSDKAIREYIAGRCRILAVVGLHRNVFKPHTGTKTSVLFVQKWDDELCPKKEDYPIFFATMQKPSKDNSGDKIYLVDPETGLPALDKHNHLIVDHDLFQLSYMKQDGTENLLEPGIAEAFAEFANKEGLSFFR
;
A
#
# COMPACT_ATOMS: atom_id res chain seq x y z
N MET A 1 -2.28 -25.06 -42.37
CA MET A 1 -1.88 -24.79 -43.76
C MET A 1 -2.89 -23.80 -44.35
N ASP A 2 -2.45 -22.91 -45.19
CA ASP A 2 -3.32 -21.94 -45.86
C ASP A 2 -4.32 -22.68 -46.78
N LYS A 3 -5.62 -22.36 -46.67
CA LYS A 3 -6.68 -23.04 -47.43
C LYS A 3 -6.58 -22.78 -48.94
N ASP A 4 -6.12 -21.60 -49.30
CA ASP A 4 -5.99 -21.18 -50.70
C ASP A 4 -4.60 -21.56 -51.31
N ARG A 5 -3.67 -21.94 -50.46
CA ARG A 5 -2.30 -22.34 -50.82
C ARG A 5 -1.85 -23.52 -49.97
N PRO A 6 -2.27 -24.76 -50.27
CA PRO A 6 -2.09 -25.91 -49.37
C PRO A 6 -0.62 -26.31 -49.13
N MET A 7 0.36 -25.77 -49.87
CA MET A 7 1.78 -26.01 -49.65
C MET A 7 2.44 -24.92 -48.81
N VAL A 8 1.73 -23.87 -48.41
CA VAL A 8 2.25 -22.79 -47.58
C VAL A 8 1.76 -22.97 -46.14
N PRO A 9 2.64 -22.97 -45.13
CA PRO A 9 2.21 -22.96 -43.74
C PRO A 9 1.45 -21.67 -43.45
N TYR A 10 0.34 -21.79 -42.71
CA TYR A 10 -0.44 -20.63 -42.29
C TYR A 10 0.17 -19.94 -41.07
N ILE A 11 0.77 -20.72 -40.16
CA ILE A 11 1.42 -20.23 -38.95
C ILE A 11 2.79 -20.88 -38.82
N ILE A 12 3.81 -20.07 -38.51
CA ILE A 12 5.12 -20.51 -38.08
C ILE A 12 5.27 -20.22 -36.58
N VAL A 13 5.74 -21.20 -35.82
CA VAL A 13 5.99 -21.04 -34.39
C VAL A 13 7.48 -21.22 -34.12
N GLU A 14 8.10 -20.21 -33.55
CA GLU A 14 9.48 -20.25 -33.05
C GLU A 14 9.46 -20.47 -31.55
N LEU A 15 10.05 -21.58 -31.11
CA LEU A 15 10.13 -21.95 -29.69
C LEU A 15 11.54 -21.72 -29.15
N LYS A 16 11.64 -21.02 -28.05
CA LYS A 16 12.89 -20.81 -27.32
C LYS A 16 12.85 -21.45 -25.95
N LYS A 17 14.01 -21.70 -25.37
CA LYS A 17 14.10 -22.10 -23.96
C LYS A 17 13.60 -20.97 -23.06
N PRO A 18 13.04 -21.29 -21.87
CA PRO A 18 12.72 -20.28 -20.89
C PRO A 18 13.87 -19.29 -20.67
N LYS A 19 13.53 -18.02 -20.45
CA LYS A 19 14.49 -16.91 -20.24
C LYS A 19 15.25 -16.41 -21.45
N LEU A 20 15.13 -17.03 -22.64
CA LEU A 20 15.69 -16.49 -23.86
C LEU A 20 14.66 -15.59 -24.54
N SER A 21 15.08 -14.40 -24.96
CA SER A 21 14.24 -13.41 -25.67
C SER A 21 14.62 -13.25 -27.15
N ASP A 22 15.67 -13.94 -27.59
CA ASP A 22 16.15 -13.90 -28.97
C ASP A 22 15.26 -14.70 -29.95
N GLY A 23 15.51 -14.59 -31.23
CA GLY A 23 14.84 -15.41 -32.26
C GLY A 23 13.60 -14.81 -32.88
N LYS A 24 13.14 -13.62 -32.47
CA LYS A 24 12.02 -12.92 -33.13
C LYS A 24 12.36 -12.58 -34.60
N GLU A 25 13.57 -12.14 -34.88
CA GLU A 25 14.05 -11.89 -36.25
C GLU A 25 14.19 -13.20 -37.05
N GLN A 26 14.58 -14.28 -36.39
CA GLN A 26 14.62 -15.61 -37.00
C GLN A 26 13.21 -16.07 -37.40
N LEU A 27 12.21 -15.88 -36.55
CA LEU A 27 10.82 -16.15 -36.88
C LEU A 27 10.36 -15.35 -38.10
N LYS A 28 10.64 -14.06 -38.14
CA LYS A 28 10.32 -13.20 -39.30
C LYS A 28 10.94 -13.71 -40.58
N SER A 29 12.21 -14.11 -40.51
CA SER A 29 12.92 -14.72 -41.67
C SER A 29 12.24 -16.02 -42.13
N TYR A 30 11.79 -16.87 -41.22
CA TYR A 30 11.09 -18.10 -41.58
C TYR A 30 9.70 -17.82 -42.18
N CYS A 31 8.96 -16.85 -41.64
CA CYS A 31 7.67 -16.44 -42.23
C CYS A 31 7.88 -15.87 -43.66
N ASN A 32 8.93 -15.10 -43.89
CA ASN A 32 9.26 -14.58 -45.20
C ASN A 32 9.63 -15.71 -46.17
N ALA A 33 10.49 -16.64 -45.77
CA ALA A 33 10.97 -17.73 -46.62
C ALA A 33 9.81 -18.70 -46.98
N THR A 34 8.86 -18.93 -46.11
CA THR A 34 7.77 -19.88 -46.32
C THR A 34 6.49 -19.24 -46.87
N GLY A 35 6.39 -17.91 -46.84
CA GLY A 35 5.16 -17.19 -47.19
C GLY A 35 4.06 -17.23 -46.13
N ALA A 36 4.35 -17.72 -44.90
CA ALA A 36 3.40 -17.80 -43.83
C ALA A 36 2.87 -16.40 -43.43
N PRO A 37 1.56 -16.18 -43.32
CA PRO A 37 1.00 -14.90 -42.93
C PRO A 37 1.15 -14.60 -41.44
N ILE A 38 1.28 -15.64 -40.60
CA ILE A 38 1.31 -15.48 -39.12
C ILE A 38 2.59 -16.10 -38.56
N GLY A 39 3.27 -15.35 -37.71
CA GLY A 39 4.38 -15.80 -36.88
C GLY A 39 4.01 -15.81 -35.39
N VAL A 40 4.41 -16.84 -34.67
CA VAL A 40 4.29 -16.94 -33.22
C VAL A 40 5.67 -17.19 -32.63
N TRP A 41 6.07 -16.37 -31.72
CA TRP A 41 7.28 -16.57 -30.92
C TRP A 41 6.91 -16.86 -29.47
N THR A 42 7.54 -17.85 -28.85
CA THR A 42 7.35 -18.11 -27.42
C THR A 42 8.57 -18.79 -26.81
N ASN A 43 8.82 -18.49 -25.54
CA ASN A 43 9.79 -19.18 -24.69
C ASN A 43 9.12 -19.95 -23.53
N GLY A 44 7.78 -20.10 -23.57
CA GLY A 44 6.98 -20.70 -22.52
C GLY A 44 6.53 -19.73 -21.43
N GLU A 45 7.25 -18.64 -21.23
CA GLU A 45 6.91 -17.56 -20.28
C GLU A 45 6.32 -16.34 -20.99
N GLN A 46 6.82 -16.07 -22.18
CA GLN A 46 6.38 -15.00 -23.05
C GLN A 46 5.83 -15.57 -24.35
N ILE A 47 4.88 -14.88 -24.96
CA ILE A 47 4.36 -15.19 -26.27
C ILE A 47 4.14 -13.90 -27.07
N SER A 48 4.49 -13.92 -28.36
CA SER A 48 4.28 -12.79 -29.28
C SER A 48 3.70 -13.30 -30.58
N PHE A 49 2.77 -12.58 -31.14
CA PHE A 49 2.07 -12.92 -32.37
C PHE A 49 2.29 -11.83 -33.41
N TYR A 50 2.56 -12.22 -34.64
CA TYR A 50 2.85 -11.32 -35.75
C TYR A 50 2.02 -11.66 -36.97
N ASN A 51 1.43 -10.63 -37.59
CA ASN A 51 0.90 -10.69 -38.95
C ASN A 51 1.94 -10.15 -39.93
N ARG A 52 2.27 -10.92 -40.96
CA ARG A 52 3.16 -10.49 -42.03
C ARG A 52 2.37 -9.76 -43.11
N LYS A 53 2.46 -8.43 -43.17
CA LYS A 53 1.79 -7.60 -44.20
C LYS A 53 2.51 -7.61 -45.54
N ASP A 54 3.86 -7.55 -45.49
CA ASP A 54 4.72 -7.73 -46.64
C ASP A 54 6.05 -8.37 -46.22
N PRO A 55 6.95 -8.73 -47.12
CA PRO A 55 8.17 -9.47 -46.79
C PRO A 55 9.04 -8.85 -45.70
N ASN A 56 8.94 -7.56 -45.44
CA ASN A 56 9.79 -6.86 -44.48
C ASN A 56 9.03 -6.18 -43.35
N TYR A 57 7.68 -6.28 -43.35
CA TYR A 57 6.86 -5.64 -42.34
C TYR A 57 5.98 -6.64 -41.60
N PHE A 58 6.20 -6.75 -40.29
CA PHE A 58 5.48 -7.60 -39.38
C PHE A 58 4.73 -6.74 -38.38
N GLU A 59 3.41 -6.79 -38.47
CA GLU A 59 2.51 -6.10 -37.54
C GLU A 59 2.25 -6.99 -36.33
N PRO A 60 2.49 -6.49 -35.11
CA PRO A 60 2.10 -7.21 -33.91
C PRO A 60 0.58 -7.41 -33.85
N ILE A 61 0.15 -8.59 -33.43
CA ILE A 61 -1.26 -8.91 -33.22
C ILE A 61 -1.45 -9.54 -31.84
N THR A 62 -2.64 -9.45 -31.29
CA THR A 62 -2.95 -9.87 -29.90
C THR A 62 -3.04 -11.37 -29.72
N ASN A 63 -3.43 -12.10 -30.76
CA ASN A 63 -3.64 -13.56 -30.72
C ASN A 63 -3.58 -14.18 -32.13
N ILE A 64 -3.73 -15.50 -32.18
CA ILE A 64 -3.97 -16.25 -33.42
C ILE A 64 -5.48 -16.21 -33.71
N PRO A 65 -5.91 -16.00 -34.98
CA PRO A 65 -7.32 -16.07 -35.34
C PRO A 65 -7.92 -17.44 -35.01
N LYS A 66 -9.06 -17.46 -34.33
CA LYS A 66 -9.88 -18.68 -34.19
C LYS A 66 -10.45 -19.08 -35.56
N VAL A 67 -10.87 -20.31 -35.68
CA VAL A 67 -11.43 -20.85 -36.95
C VAL A 67 -12.63 -20.01 -37.50
N SER A 68 -13.35 -19.35 -36.59
CA SER A 68 -14.49 -18.48 -36.90
C SER A 68 -14.16 -16.98 -37.04
N GLU A 69 -12.92 -16.58 -36.80
CA GLU A 69 -12.49 -15.17 -36.80
C GLU A 69 -11.68 -14.87 -38.05
N LYS A 70 -11.78 -13.64 -38.55
CA LYS A 70 -10.93 -13.12 -39.60
C LYS A 70 -9.70 -12.45 -38.97
N LEU A 71 -8.59 -12.48 -39.69
CA LEU A 71 -7.36 -11.80 -39.24
C LEU A 71 -7.58 -10.29 -39.00
N SER A 72 -8.46 -9.65 -39.79
CA SER A 72 -8.86 -8.25 -39.61
C SER A 72 -9.49 -7.96 -38.24
N ASP A 73 -10.18 -8.93 -37.67
CA ASP A 73 -10.85 -8.77 -36.40
C ASP A 73 -9.82 -8.70 -35.27
N ILE A 74 -8.75 -9.51 -35.36
CA ILE A 74 -7.66 -9.54 -34.38
C ILE A 74 -6.71 -8.35 -34.52
N ILE A 75 -6.42 -7.90 -35.74
CA ILE A 75 -5.58 -6.71 -35.99
C ILE A 75 -6.19 -5.47 -35.34
N ASN A 76 -7.52 -5.41 -35.28
CA ASN A 76 -8.28 -4.34 -34.64
C ASN A 76 -8.60 -4.61 -33.16
N GLU A 77 -8.29 -5.80 -32.66
CA GLU A 77 -8.54 -6.15 -31.24
C GLU A 77 -7.55 -5.42 -30.37
N LYS A 78 -8.07 -4.51 -29.58
CA LYS A 78 -7.31 -3.67 -28.66
C LYS A 78 -7.61 -4.14 -27.25
N PHE A 79 -6.56 -4.42 -26.48
CA PHE A 79 -6.68 -4.93 -25.12
C PHE A 79 -7.15 -3.83 -24.17
N THR A 80 -8.33 -4.01 -23.61
CA THR A 80 -9.00 -3.03 -22.75
C THR A 80 -8.78 -3.34 -21.27
N TYR A 81 -9.15 -2.39 -20.42
CA TYR A 81 -9.15 -2.61 -18.95
C TYR A 81 -10.15 -3.71 -18.54
N GLU A 82 -11.28 -3.83 -19.23
CA GLU A 82 -12.25 -4.92 -19.00
C GLU A 82 -11.67 -6.30 -19.33
N ASP A 83 -10.80 -6.38 -20.34
CA ASP A 83 -10.11 -7.63 -20.66
C ASP A 83 -9.07 -7.98 -19.59
N LEU A 84 -8.35 -6.99 -19.05
CA LEU A 84 -7.45 -7.20 -17.91
C LEU A 84 -8.20 -7.76 -16.69
N LYS A 85 -9.40 -7.27 -16.39
CA LYS A 85 -10.22 -7.79 -15.30
C LYS A 85 -10.54 -9.29 -15.45
N LYS A 86 -10.78 -9.74 -16.69
CA LYS A 86 -11.11 -11.15 -16.98
C LYS A 86 -9.92 -12.10 -16.81
N ILE A 87 -8.70 -11.63 -17.09
CA ILE A 87 -7.49 -12.46 -17.08
C ILE A 87 -6.58 -12.22 -15.87
N ASP A 88 -6.96 -11.32 -14.95
CA ASP A 88 -6.13 -10.93 -13.81
C ASP A 88 -5.56 -12.15 -13.07
N ARG A 89 -4.24 -12.32 -13.15
CA ARG A 89 -3.53 -13.50 -12.63
C ARG A 89 -3.56 -13.60 -11.11
N ILE A 90 -3.71 -12.49 -10.40
CA ILE A 90 -3.80 -12.51 -8.93
C ILE A 90 -5.11 -13.18 -8.52
N SER A 91 -6.23 -12.77 -9.07
CA SER A 91 -7.53 -13.34 -8.76
C SER A 91 -7.70 -14.75 -9.33
N GLN A 92 -7.21 -15.01 -10.56
CA GLN A 92 -7.38 -16.29 -11.25
C GLN A 92 -6.45 -17.39 -10.73
N GLN A 93 -5.16 -17.08 -10.51
CA GLN A 93 -4.13 -18.05 -10.14
C GLN A 93 -3.83 -18.09 -8.64
N LYS A 94 -4.48 -17.25 -7.83
CA LYS A 94 -4.24 -17.10 -6.40
C LYS A 94 -2.77 -16.83 -6.06
N ARG A 95 -2.06 -16.13 -6.94
CA ARG A 95 -0.67 -15.71 -6.75
C ARG A 95 -0.63 -14.32 -6.12
N SER A 96 0.32 -14.07 -5.22
CA SER A 96 0.52 -12.74 -4.69
C SER A 96 1.43 -11.91 -5.61
N LEU A 97 1.22 -10.60 -5.67
CA LEU A 97 2.13 -9.68 -6.37
C LEU A 97 3.56 -9.79 -5.80
N ARG A 98 3.68 -10.00 -4.49
CA ARG A 98 4.95 -10.28 -3.82
C ARG A 98 5.70 -11.47 -4.44
N SER A 99 5.03 -12.60 -4.66
CA SER A 99 5.70 -13.78 -5.24
C SER A 99 6.18 -13.52 -6.67
N LEU A 100 5.44 -12.75 -7.44
CA LEU A 100 5.83 -12.36 -8.80
C LEU A 100 7.03 -11.40 -8.82
N ILE A 101 7.08 -10.48 -7.85
CA ILE A 101 8.24 -9.60 -7.67
C ILE A 101 9.48 -10.40 -7.26
N GLN A 102 9.33 -11.40 -6.38
CA GLN A 102 10.45 -12.30 -6.02
C GLN A 102 10.99 -13.04 -7.24
N GLU A 103 10.13 -13.57 -8.09
CA GLU A 103 10.55 -14.20 -9.35
C GLU A 103 11.31 -13.22 -10.26
N MET A 104 10.80 -12.00 -10.45
CA MET A 104 11.50 -10.98 -11.22
C MET A 104 12.87 -10.63 -10.65
N GLU A 105 12.99 -10.53 -9.32
CA GLU A 105 14.28 -10.26 -8.67
C GLU A 105 15.27 -11.40 -8.88
N ASP A 106 14.85 -12.64 -8.67
CA ASP A 106 15.72 -13.80 -8.78
C ASP A 106 16.13 -14.06 -10.23
N GLU A 107 15.24 -13.84 -11.18
CA GLU A 107 15.45 -14.19 -12.58
C GLU A 107 16.16 -13.10 -13.37
N VAL A 108 15.88 -11.83 -13.09
CA VAL A 108 16.28 -10.70 -13.95
C VAL A 108 17.07 -9.66 -13.19
N LEU A 109 16.53 -9.16 -12.07
CA LEU A 109 17.06 -7.96 -11.45
C LEU A 109 18.38 -8.19 -10.72
N ALA A 110 18.60 -9.40 -10.18
CA ALA A 110 19.87 -9.77 -9.55
C ALA A 110 21.07 -9.65 -10.49
N SER A 111 20.86 -9.83 -11.80
CA SER A 111 21.88 -9.75 -12.84
C SER A 111 21.91 -8.42 -13.60
N ALA A 112 20.91 -7.57 -13.41
CA ALA A 112 20.73 -6.33 -14.19
C ALA A 112 21.65 -5.18 -13.75
N GLY A 113 22.27 -5.25 -12.57
CA GLY A 113 23.17 -4.21 -12.04
C GLY A 113 22.46 -2.89 -11.70
N VAL A 114 21.15 -2.95 -11.41
CA VAL A 114 20.29 -1.80 -11.08
C VAL A 114 19.72 -1.94 -9.65
N ASP A 115 19.22 -0.85 -9.10
CA ASP A 115 18.44 -0.92 -7.85
C ASP A 115 17.06 -1.56 -8.13
N SER A 116 16.88 -2.79 -7.68
CA SER A 116 15.65 -3.57 -7.92
C SER A 116 14.40 -2.86 -7.40
N PHE A 117 14.49 -2.23 -6.23
CA PHE A 117 13.38 -1.47 -5.66
C PHE A 117 12.96 -0.33 -6.61
N GLU A 118 13.93 0.49 -7.03
CA GLU A 118 13.65 1.64 -7.88
C GLU A 118 13.04 1.22 -9.23
N GLU A 119 13.59 0.18 -9.87
CA GLU A 119 13.09 -0.26 -11.17
C GLU A 119 11.68 -0.86 -11.10
N ILE A 120 11.41 -1.73 -10.12
CA ILE A 120 10.05 -2.28 -9.92
C ILE A 120 9.07 -1.17 -9.57
N PHE A 121 9.48 -0.22 -8.73
CA PHE A 121 8.63 0.90 -8.36
C PHE A 121 8.23 1.74 -9.59
N LYS A 122 9.18 2.05 -10.49
CA LYS A 122 8.91 2.75 -11.75
C LYS A 122 7.94 1.98 -12.65
N LEU A 123 8.10 0.66 -12.75
CA LEU A 123 7.20 -0.18 -13.56
C LEU A 123 5.79 -0.23 -12.98
N ILE A 124 5.64 -0.41 -11.66
CA ILE A 124 4.35 -0.36 -10.98
C ILE A 124 3.68 1.00 -11.18
N PHE A 125 4.45 2.07 -11.06
CA PHE A 125 3.97 3.45 -11.23
C PHE A 125 3.47 3.72 -12.66
N ALA A 126 4.23 3.30 -13.68
CA ALA A 126 3.82 3.41 -15.08
C ALA A 126 2.57 2.56 -15.38
N LYS A 127 2.50 1.35 -14.82
CA LYS A 127 1.34 0.46 -15.00
C LYS A 127 0.08 1.02 -14.34
N LEU A 128 0.19 1.55 -13.13
CA LEU A 128 -0.94 2.20 -12.43
C LEU A 128 -1.50 3.37 -13.22
N TYR A 129 -0.62 4.16 -13.84
CA TYR A 129 -1.05 5.26 -14.70
C TYR A 129 -1.82 4.77 -15.93
N ASP A 130 -1.31 3.75 -16.62
CA ASP A 130 -1.95 3.16 -17.79
C ASP A 130 -3.34 2.58 -17.46
N GLU A 131 -3.43 1.83 -16.37
CA GLU A 131 -4.70 1.29 -15.87
C GLU A 131 -5.69 2.39 -15.50
N LEU A 132 -5.24 3.48 -14.84
CA LEU A 132 -6.08 4.62 -14.48
C LEU A 132 -6.69 5.31 -15.69
N ILE A 133 -5.91 5.51 -16.75
CA ILE A 133 -6.40 6.14 -17.99
C ILE A 133 -7.42 5.24 -18.68
N CYS A 134 -7.12 3.95 -18.80
CA CYS A 134 -8.01 2.99 -19.46
C CYS A 134 -9.28 2.69 -18.66
N GLU A 135 -9.25 2.82 -17.34
CA GLU A 135 -10.47 2.72 -16.53
C GLU A 135 -11.42 3.90 -16.74
N ARG A 136 -10.86 5.11 -16.87
CA ARG A 136 -11.65 6.34 -17.08
C ARG A 136 -12.23 6.47 -18.48
N ASP A 137 -11.55 5.93 -19.44
CA ASP A 137 -11.93 5.96 -20.86
C ASP A 137 -12.01 4.54 -21.41
N SER A 138 -13.23 4.01 -21.48
CA SER A 138 -13.51 2.66 -21.99
C SER A 138 -13.10 2.47 -23.47
N SER A 139 -12.81 3.56 -24.18
CA SER A 139 -12.27 3.51 -25.55
C SER A 139 -10.74 3.44 -25.60
N ALA A 140 -10.05 3.66 -24.46
CA ALA A 140 -8.61 3.58 -24.34
C ALA A 140 -8.12 2.12 -24.20
N TYR A 141 -6.89 1.88 -24.59
CA TYR A 141 -6.26 0.56 -24.58
C TYR A 141 -5.03 0.55 -23.69
N LEU A 142 -4.85 -0.57 -23.00
CA LEU A 142 -3.69 -0.78 -22.15
C LEU A 142 -2.41 -0.86 -22.99
N LYS A 143 -1.48 0.05 -22.69
CA LYS A 143 -0.16 0.14 -23.32
C LYS A 143 0.91 -0.60 -22.53
N PHE A 144 0.71 -0.84 -21.22
CA PHE A 144 1.65 -1.59 -20.41
C PHE A 144 1.56 -3.10 -20.71
N ARG A 145 1.92 -3.45 -21.93
CA ARG A 145 1.90 -4.81 -22.47
C ARG A 145 2.94 -4.96 -23.56
N ASN A 146 3.47 -6.18 -23.72
CA ASN A 146 4.15 -6.57 -24.93
C ASN A 146 3.10 -6.98 -25.98
N SER A 147 2.99 -6.21 -27.04
CA SER A 147 2.06 -6.46 -28.15
C SER A 147 2.78 -7.01 -29.39
N GLY A 148 4.03 -7.50 -29.22
CA GLY A 148 4.84 -8.08 -30.30
C GLY A 148 5.89 -7.15 -30.88
N GLU A 149 5.99 -5.91 -30.40
CA GLU A 149 7.09 -5.00 -30.73
C GLU A 149 8.45 -5.54 -30.28
N THR A 150 9.52 -4.97 -30.79
CA THR A 150 10.88 -5.29 -30.34
C THR A 150 11.08 -4.86 -28.88
N ASP A 151 12.01 -5.48 -28.17
CA ASP A 151 12.31 -5.13 -26.78
C ASP A 151 12.71 -3.65 -26.63
N PHE A 152 13.32 -3.06 -27.66
CA PHE A 152 13.68 -1.65 -27.67
C PHE A 152 12.45 -0.74 -27.79
N GLU A 153 11.55 -1.02 -28.73
CA GLU A 153 10.28 -0.28 -28.89
C GLU A 153 9.38 -0.42 -27.66
N LEU A 154 9.35 -1.62 -27.05
CA LEU A 154 8.67 -1.85 -25.78
C LEU A 154 9.24 -0.94 -24.68
N LYS A 155 10.58 -0.85 -24.60
CA LYS A 155 11.21 0.02 -23.60
C LYS A 155 10.85 1.49 -23.82
N GLU A 156 10.84 1.99 -25.04
CA GLU A 156 10.42 3.36 -25.35
C GLU A 156 8.95 3.60 -24.97
N LYS A 157 8.07 2.65 -25.26
CA LYS A 157 6.65 2.71 -24.92
C LYS A 157 6.43 2.78 -23.40
N ILE A 158 7.10 1.91 -22.62
CA ILE A 158 6.97 1.88 -21.15
C ILE A 158 7.63 3.10 -20.52
N GLN A 159 8.77 3.59 -21.08
CA GLN A 159 9.38 4.85 -20.65
C GLN A 159 8.41 6.02 -20.87
N GLY A 160 7.72 6.06 -22.01
CA GLY A 160 6.69 7.08 -22.29
C GLY A 160 5.54 7.06 -21.25
N LEU A 161 5.04 5.87 -20.88
CA LEU A 161 4.04 5.74 -19.82
C LEU A 161 4.57 6.23 -18.46
N PHE A 162 5.81 5.92 -18.13
CA PHE A 162 6.45 6.39 -16.90
C PHE A 162 6.62 7.92 -16.91
N ASP A 163 7.01 8.52 -18.03
CA ASP A 163 7.15 9.98 -18.17
C ASP A 163 5.79 10.71 -18.04
N ASP A 164 4.74 10.14 -18.62
CA ASP A 164 3.38 10.66 -18.46
C ASP A 164 2.86 10.50 -17.03
N ALA A 165 3.18 9.40 -16.37
CA ALA A 165 2.86 9.18 -14.96
C ALA A 165 3.57 10.22 -14.06
N LYS A 166 4.85 10.55 -14.32
CA LYS A 166 5.58 11.59 -13.59
C LYS A 166 4.89 12.96 -13.71
N LYS A 167 4.44 13.34 -14.91
CA LYS A 167 3.70 14.59 -15.14
C LYS A 167 2.36 14.60 -14.43
N LYS A 168 1.68 13.46 -14.35
CA LYS A 168 0.37 13.36 -13.68
C LYS A 168 0.49 13.40 -12.16
N TRP A 169 1.54 12.79 -11.62
CA TRP A 169 1.78 12.59 -10.19
C TRP A 169 3.13 13.18 -9.79
N GLU A 170 3.18 14.50 -9.77
CA GLU A 170 4.38 15.27 -9.45
C GLU A 170 4.92 14.97 -8.05
N GLY A 171 6.24 15.06 -7.89
CA GLY A 171 6.93 14.94 -6.60
C GLY A 171 7.08 13.51 -6.05
N ILE A 172 6.85 12.45 -6.88
CA ILE A 172 7.19 11.06 -6.54
C ILE A 172 8.54 10.69 -7.17
N PHE A 173 8.74 11.08 -8.41
CA PHE A 173 10.02 10.93 -9.13
C PHE A 173 10.47 12.31 -9.64
N THR A 174 11.79 12.49 -9.78
CA THR A 174 12.36 13.68 -10.43
C THR A 174 12.16 13.59 -11.94
N ASP A 175 12.21 14.74 -12.62
CA ASP A 175 12.08 14.79 -14.09
C ASP A 175 13.16 13.98 -14.81
N GLU A 176 14.36 13.90 -14.22
CA GLU A 176 15.50 13.15 -14.75
C GLU A 176 15.38 11.63 -14.58
N SER A 177 14.46 11.17 -13.73
CA SER A 177 14.27 9.74 -13.44
C SER A 177 13.87 8.99 -14.71
N LYS A 178 14.60 7.91 -15.02
CA LYS A 178 14.38 7.03 -16.17
C LYS A 178 14.43 5.56 -15.77
N ILE A 179 13.80 4.71 -16.55
CA ILE A 179 13.92 3.25 -16.42
C ILE A 179 15.29 2.83 -16.91
N LEU A 180 16.08 2.23 -16.02
CA LEU A 180 17.48 1.85 -16.28
C LEU A 180 17.63 0.40 -16.79
N LEU A 181 16.59 -0.42 -16.67
CA LEU A 181 16.59 -1.80 -17.19
C LEU A 181 16.99 -1.84 -18.66
N SER A 182 17.77 -2.85 -19.04
CA SER A 182 18.00 -3.14 -20.45
C SER A 182 16.68 -3.48 -21.16
N PRO A 183 16.57 -3.32 -22.49
CA PRO A 183 15.34 -3.67 -23.22
C PRO A 183 14.86 -5.10 -22.94
N SER A 184 15.77 -6.08 -22.94
CA SER A 184 15.43 -7.48 -22.68
C SER A 184 14.97 -7.74 -21.24
N HIS A 185 15.64 -7.14 -20.24
CA HIS A 185 15.23 -7.27 -18.83
C HIS A 185 13.87 -6.63 -18.60
N LEU A 186 13.62 -5.47 -19.21
CA LEU A 186 12.33 -4.81 -19.13
C LEU A 186 11.22 -5.66 -19.76
N ALA A 187 11.47 -6.30 -20.91
CA ALA A 187 10.48 -7.15 -21.56
C ALA A 187 10.03 -8.32 -20.66
N VAL A 188 10.94 -8.94 -19.90
CA VAL A 188 10.60 -9.98 -18.92
C VAL A 188 9.75 -9.41 -17.78
N CYS A 189 10.14 -8.26 -17.22
CA CYS A 189 9.38 -7.63 -16.15
C CYS A 189 7.96 -7.22 -16.62
N VAL A 190 7.82 -6.68 -17.82
CA VAL A 190 6.52 -6.33 -18.40
C VAL A 190 5.67 -7.59 -18.60
N ALA A 191 6.23 -8.68 -19.14
CA ALA A 191 5.51 -9.93 -19.33
C ALA A 191 4.98 -10.51 -18.00
N THR A 192 5.73 -10.36 -16.93
CA THR A 192 5.30 -10.78 -15.59
C THR A 192 4.15 -9.95 -15.05
N LEU A 193 4.17 -8.62 -15.26
CA LEU A 193 3.22 -7.68 -14.68
C LEU A 193 2.00 -7.39 -15.57
N GLN A 194 2.08 -7.56 -16.89
CA GLN A 194 1.05 -7.09 -17.84
C GLN A 194 -0.34 -7.66 -17.60
N ASP A 195 -0.46 -8.90 -17.12
CA ASP A 195 -1.73 -9.59 -16.88
C ASP A 195 -2.19 -9.51 -15.42
N ILE A 196 -1.67 -8.55 -14.67
CA ILE A 196 -2.01 -8.29 -13.29
C ILE A 196 -2.77 -6.96 -13.22
N LYS A 197 -3.89 -6.94 -12.54
CA LYS A 197 -4.63 -5.71 -12.27
C LYS A 197 -4.15 -5.09 -10.96
N LEU A 198 -3.57 -3.89 -11.03
CA LEU A 198 -3.09 -3.15 -9.85
C LEU A 198 -4.09 -2.09 -9.40
N PHE A 199 -4.67 -1.37 -10.36
CA PHE A 199 -5.59 -0.27 -10.06
C PHE A 199 -6.93 -0.80 -9.55
N ASN A 200 -7.43 -0.24 -8.45
CA ASN A 200 -8.66 -0.68 -7.76
C ASN A 200 -8.65 -2.13 -7.25
N ASN A 201 -7.50 -2.77 -7.20
CA ASN A 201 -7.37 -4.00 -6.45
C ASN A 201 -7.38 -3.71 -4.95
N ASN A 202 -7.67 -4.75 -4.18
CA ASN A 202 -7.42 -4.67 -2.75
C ASN A 202 -6.00 -4.15 -2.52
N LEU A 203 -5.86 -3.01 -1.85
CA LEU A 203 -4.56 -2.38 -1.59
C LEU A 203 -3.59 -3.29 -0.86
N ASP A 204 -4.08 -4.32 -0.18
CA ASP A 204 -3.28 -5.33 0.49
C ASP A 204 -2.28 -6.00 -0.46
N VAL A 205 -2.65 -6.17 -1.72
CA VAL A 205 -1.79 -6.79 -2.75
C VAL A 205 -0.61 -5.88 -3.09
N VAL A 206 -0.90 -4.61 -3.35
CA VAL A 206 0.14 -3.62 -3.71
C VAL A 206 1.01 -3.30 -2.51
N ASP A 207 0.42 -3.21 -1.33
CA ASP A 207 1.13 -2.92 -0.11
C ASP A 207 2.07 -4.06 0.32
N ASP A 208 1.62 -5.31 0.27
CA ASP A 208 2.48 -6.48 0.52
C ASP A 208 3.71 -6.49 -0.42
N ALA A 209 3.53 -6.05 -1.66
CA ALA A 209 4.61 -5.94 -2.63
C ALA A 209 5.61 -4.84 -2.25
N PHE A 210 5.12 -3.66 -1.88
CA PHE A 210 5.97 -2.56 -1.44
C PHE A 210 6.64 -2.85 -0.09
N GLU A 211 5.93 -3.48 0.86
CA GLU A 211 6.52 -3.95 2.11
C GLU A 211 7.71 -4.88 1.86
N TYR A 212 7.54 -5.84 0.95
CA TYR A 212 8.60 -6.77 0.57
C TYR A 212 9.82 -6.04 -0.02
N LEU A 213 9.59 -5.16 -1.00
CA LEU A 213 10.65 -4.38 -1.65
C LEU A 213 11.39 -3.49 -0.66
N MET A 214 10.66 -2.79 0.21
CA MET A 214 11.24 -1.93 1.25
C MET A 214 12.06 -2.72 2.26
N SER A 215 11.57 -3.88 2.72
CA SER A 215 12.26 -4.72 3.67
C SER A 215 13.62 -5.22 3.16
N LYS A 216 13.74 -5.41 1.85
CA LYS A 216 15.01 -5.76 1.19
C LYS A 216 15.94 -4.56 1.03
N ALA A 217 15.42 -3.41 0.62
CA ALA A 217 16.20 -2.19 0.43
C ALA A 217 16.83 -1.69 1.75
N GLN A 218 16.14 -1.92 2.87
CA GLN A 218 16.55 -1.50 4.22
C GLN A 218 17.33 -2.58 5.00
N LYS A 219 17.90 -3.60 4.34
CA LYS A 219 18.73 -4.61 5.01
C LYS A 219 19.89 -3.96 5.77
N GLY A 220 19.71 -3.78 7.07
CA GLY A 220 20.71 -3.18 7.98
C GLY A 220 20.18 -2.04 8.83
N GLU A 221 19.08 -1.41 8.52
CA GLU A 221 18.45 -0.40 9.37
C GLU A 221 17.53 -1.05 10.40
N LYS A 222 17.84 -0.84 11.67
CA LYS A 222 17.11 -1.49 12.79
C LYS A 222 15.83 -0.73 13.11
N GLY A 223 14.68 -1.42 12.98
CA GLY A 223 13.47 -1.04 13.72
C GLY A 223 12.32 -0.42 12.95
N GLN A 224 12.34 -0.35 11.62
CA GLN A 224 11.14 -0.04 10.84
C GLN A 224 10.42 -1.34 10.48
N TYR A 225 9.14 -1.45 10.86
CA TYR A 225 8.31 -2.63 10.59
C TYR A 225 6.95 -2.16 10.12
N PHE A 226 6.51 -2.69 8.99
CA PHE A 226 5.16 -2.42 8.50
C PHE A 226 4.12 -3.06 9.41
N THR A 227 3.03 -2.35 9.62
CA THR A 227 1.91 -2.86 10.43
C THR A 227 1.04 -3.77 9.58
N PRO A 228 0.85 -5.04 9.95
CA PRO A 228 -0.04 -5.92 9.21
C PRO A 228 -1.45 -5.34 9.09
N ARG A 229 -2.08 -5.51 7.93
CA ARG A 229 -3.39 -4.92 7.60
C ARG A 229 -4.48 -5.24 8.61
N TYR A 230 -4.56 -6.48 9.05
CA TYR A 230 -5.54 -6.88 10.07
C TYR A 230 -5.36 -6.14 11.41
N VAL A 231 -4.14 -5.70 11.76
CA VAL A 231 -3.91 -4.84 12.94
C VAL A 231 -4.38 -3.41 12.66
N ILE A 232 -4.12 -2.90 11.45
CA ILE A 232 -4.59 -1.58 11.02
C ILE A 232 -6.11 -1.54 11.03
N ASP A 233 -6.78 -2.52 10.43
CA ASP A 233 -8.23 -2.61 10.37
C ASP A 233 -8.88 -2.66 11.75
N MET A 234 -8.30 -3.43 12.68
CA MET A 234 -8.73 -3.41 14.08
C MET A 234 -8.63 -2.00 14.65
N CYS A 235 -7.49 -1.32 14.48
CA CYS A 235 -7.31 0.04 14.99
C CYS A 235 -8.30 1.03 14.37
N VAL A 236 -8.53 0.96 13.05
CA VAL A 236 -9.50 1.81 12.36
C VAL A 236 -10.92 1.54 12.83
N LYS A 237 -11.32 0.26 13.01
CA LYS A 237 -12.63 -0.11 13.57
C LYS A 237 -12.80 0.44 14.98
N MET A 238 -11.80 0.27 15.86
CA MET A 238 -11.85 0.72 17.25
C MET A 238 -11.79 2.25 17.39
N MET A 239 -11.06 2.95 16.50
CA MET A 239 -10.96 4.42 16.54
C MET A 239 -12.06 5.12 15.75
N ASN A 240 -12.78 4.41 14.91
CA ASN A 240 -13.97 4.86 14.19
C ASN A 240 -13.82 6.27 13.57
N PRO A 241 -12.87 6.48 12.62
CA PRO A 241 -12.69 7.76 11.96
C PRO A 241 -13.95 8.21 11.21
N SER A 242 -14.21 9.51 11.21
CA SER A 242 -15.36 10.14 10.54
C SER A 242 -14.92 11.20 9.53
N ILE A 243 -15.84 11.67 8.68
CA ILE A 243 -15.58 12.70 7.67
C ILE A 243 -15.07 14.03 8.29
N ASN A 244 -15.39 14.30 9.56
CA ASN A 244 -14.99 15.53 10.24
C ASN A 244 -13.62 15.44 10.92
N ASP A 245 -13.04 14.26 11.04
CA ASP A 245 -11.79 14.05 11.75
C ASP A 245 -10.59 14.51 10.93
N LYS A 246 -9.70 15.28 11.54
CA LYS A 246 -8.33 15.50 11.06
C LYS A 246 -7.47 14.34 11.57
N ILE A 247 -6.90 13.60 10.64
CA ILE A 247 -6.19 12.34 10.91
C ILE A 247 -4.72 12.50 10.55
N ILE A 248 -3.83 11.96 11.40
CA ILE A 248 -2.41 11.89 11.09
C ILE A 248 -1.79 10.57 11.52
N ASP A 249 -0.89 10.04 10.68
CA ASP A 249 0.10 9.05 11.04
C ASP A 249 1.49 9.71 11.07
N THR A 250 2.15 9.65 12.23
CA THR A 250 3.41 10.36 12.49
C THR A 250 4.66 9.53 12.20
N ALA A 251 4.50 8.27 11.84
CA ALA A 251 5.52 7.32 11.41
C ALA A 251 4.90 6.37 10.39
N CYS A 252 4.50 6.94 9.24
CA CYS A 252 3.45 6.34 8.42
C CYS A 252 3.87 5.06 7.67
N GLY A 253 5.16 4.80 7.53
CA GLY A 253 5.59 3.67 6.73
C GLY A 253 4.94 3.71 5.34
N SER A 254 4.26 2.64 4.94
CA SER A 254 3.49 2.58 3.69
C SER A 254 2.14 3.31 3.73
N SER A 255 1.85 4.12 4.76
CA SER A 255 0.57 4.83 4.94
C SER A 255 -0.65 3.94 5.23
N GLY A 256 -0.45 2.76 5.79
CA GLY A 256 -1.54 1.83 6.04
C GLY A 256 -2.67 2.41 6.88
N PHE A 257 -2.37 3.08 8.00
CA PHE A 257 -3.40 3.68 8.85
C PHE A 257 -4.21 4.77 8.15
N THR A 258 -3.55 5.63 7.36
CA THR A 258 -4.24 6.71 6.64
C THR A 258 -5.11 6.17 5.52
N VAL A 259 -4.61 5.24 4.72
CA VAL A 259 -5.33 4.63 3.60
C VAL A 259 -6.58 3.88 4.07
N HIS A 260 -6.47 3.04 5.11
CA HIS A 260 -7.62 2.32 5.66
C HIS A 260 -8.64 3.24 6.33
N SER A 261 -8.19 4.34 6.93
CA SER A 261 -9.09 5.38 7.43
C SER A 261 -9.85 6.06 6.30
N ILE A 262 -9.19 6.37 5.18
CA ILE A 262 -9.82 6.91 3.98
C ILE A 262 -10.94 5.99 3.49
N PHE A 263 -10.66 4.70 3.33
CA PHE A 263 -11.66 3.75 2.85
C PHE A 263 -12.85 3.59 3.80
N LYS A 264 -12.59 3.56 5.12
CA LYS A 264 -13.66 3.50 6.11
C LYS A 264 -14.58 4.72 6.00
N VAL A 265 -14.00 5.92 5.94
CA VAL A 265 -14.77 7.17 5.86
C VAL A 265 -15.52 7.27 4.53
N TRP A 266 -14.92 6.88 3.41
CA TRP A 266 -15.60 6.85 2.11
C TRP A 266 -16.78 5.87 2.10
N LYS A 267 -16.61 4.70 2.71
CA LYS A 267 -17.67 3.72 2.86
C LYS A 267 -18.86 4.30 3.65
N ASP A 268 -18.59 5.03 4.72
CA ASP A 268 -19.62 5.68 5.50
C ASP A 268 -20.32 6.79 4.73
N ILE A 269 -19.58 7.68 4.03
CA ILE A 269 -20.14 8.72 3.17
C ILE A 269 -21.10 8.11 2.12
N ARG A 270 -20.69 7.02 1.47
CA ARG A 270 -21.52 6.35 0.47
C ARG A 270 -22.77 5.74 1.08
N ARG A 271 -22.65 5.08 2.23
CA ARG A 271 -23.78 4.50 2.95
C ARG A 271 -24.80 5.57 3.35
N GLU A 272 -24.34 6.70 3.90
CA GLU A 272 -25.20 7.83 4.27
C GLU A 272 -25.93 8.43 3.06
N LYS A 273 -25.32 8.41 1.88
CA LYS A 273 -25.91 8.90 0.63
C LYS A 273 -26.72 7.85 -0.14
N GLY A 274 -26.80 6.61 0.34
CA GLY A 274 -27.48 5.53 -0.37
C GLY A 274 -26.77 5.14 -1.68
N LEU A 275 -25.48 5.41 -1.80
CA LEU A 275 -24.66 5.03 -2.95
C LEU A 275 -24.09 3.62 -2.75
N PRO A 276 -23.82 2.88 -3.84
CA PRO A 276 -23.13 1.60 -3.73
C PRO A 276 -21.81 1.76 -2.94
N GLU A 277 -21.58 0.89 -1.97
CA GLU A 277 -20.34 0.90 -1.18
C GLU A 277 -19.08 0.55 -2.00
N GLY A 278 -19.25 0.37 -3.29
CA GLY A 278 -18.26 0.25 -4.34
C GLY A 278 -17.25 -0.90 -4.16
N GLU A 279 -17.18 -1.75 -5.17
CA GLU A 279 -16.06 -2.67 -5.34
C GLU A 279 -14.91 -1.92 -6.02
N GLY A 280 -14.06 -1.30 -5.24
CA GLY A 280 -12.97 -0.49 -5.75
C GLY A 280 -13.43 0.95 -6.07
N PHE A 281 -12.81 1.90 -5.40
CA PHE A 281 -13.08 3.32 -5.57
C PHE A 281 -12.47 3.81 -6.88
N THR A 282 -13.21 3.69 -7.98
CA THR A 282 -12.75 4.23 -9.26
C THR A 282 -12.68 5.75 -9.16
N ALA A 283 -11.61 6.34 -9.68
CA ALA A 283 -11.46 7.79 -9.71
C ALA A 283 -12.61 8.48 -10.47
N ALA A 284 -13.25 7.79 -11.41
CA ALA A 284 -14.41 8.27 -12.18
C ALA A 284 -15.71 8.32 -11.36
N GLN A 285 -15.79 7.55 -10.26
CA GLN A 285 -17.01 7.45 -9.44
C GLN A 285 -16.92 8.20 -8.11
N ARG A 286 -15.82 8.96 -7.88
CA ARG A 286 -15.64 9.71 -6.66
C ARG A 286 -16.52 10.94 -6.62
N ILE A 287 -17.11 11.13 -5.45
CA ILE A 287 -17.87 12.35 -5.16
C ILE A 287 -16.95 13.39 -4.49
N PRO A 288 -17.31 14.69 -4.57
CA PRO A 288 -16.49 15.76 -4.02
C PRO A 288 -16.15 15.61 -2.54
N GLU A 289 -17.06 15.06 -1.73
CA GLU A 289 -16.86 14.88 -0.30
C GLU A 289 -15.74 13.88 0.00
N GLU A 290 -15.64 12.79 -0.77
CA GLU A 290 -14.57 11.81 -0.67
C GLU A 290 -13.20 12.45 -0.94
N THR A 291 -13.10 13.20 -2.04
CA THR A 291 -11.86 13.89 -2.43
C THR A 291 -11.48 15.00 -1.44
N ASN A 292 -12.46 15.80 -1.00
CA ASN A 292 -12.23 16.87 -0.04
C ASN A 292 -11.76 16.34 1.31
N PHE A 293 -12.34 15.21 1.79
CA PHE A 293 -11.92 14.59 3.03
C PHE A 293 -10.42 14.24 2.99
N VAL A 294 -9.97 13.55 1.96
CA VAL A 294 -8.55 13.16 1.85
C VAL A 294 -7.65 14.38 1.74
N ARG A 295 -7.98 15.31 0.85
CA ARG A 295 -7.19 16.52 0.59
C ARG A 295 -7.02 17.40 1.84
N ASP A 296 -8.06 17.51 2.67
CA ASP A 296 -8.09 18.51 3.73
C ASP A 296 -7.93 17.91 5.14
N ASN A 297 -8.12 16.58 5.30
CA ASN A 297 -8.24 15.98 6.61
C ASN A 297 -7.19 14.87 6.90
N VAL A 298 -6.54 14.31 5.87
CA VAL A 298 -5.65 13.17 6.06
C VAL A 298 -4.20 13.58 5.86
N PHE A 299 -3.34 13.27 6.84
CA PHE A 299 -1.92 13.64 6.86
C PHE A 299 -1.06 12.45 7.25
N ALA A 300 0.18 12.45 6.79
CA ALA A 300 1.18 11.46 7.16
C ALA A 300 2.58 12.09 7.19
N ILE A 301 3.44 11.57 8.06
CA ILE A 301 4.84 11.98 8.15
C ILE A 301 5.70 10.73 8.23
N ASP A 302 6.79 10.70 7.47
CA ASP A 302 7.86 9.74 7.67
C ASP A 302 9.23 10.40 7.47
N PHE A 303 10.25 9.79 8.07
CA PHE A 303 11.63 10.26 8.01
C PHE A 303 12.38 9.73 6.80
N ASP A 304 12.01 8.55 6.31
CA ASP A 304 12.68 7.90 5.18
C ASP A 304 12.05 8.31 3.86
N GLU A 305 12.87 8.84 2.95
CA GLU A 305 12.40 9.38 1.66
C GLU A 305 11.78 8.29 0.77
N LYS A 306 12.37 7.08 0.70
CA LYS A 306 11.82 5.98 -0.09
C LYS A 306 10.44 5.57 0.43
N THR A 307 10.32 5.50 1.75
CA THR A 307 9.06 5.23 2.44
C THR A 307 8.00 6.28 2.13
N VAL A 308 8.35 7.57 2.17
CA VAL A 308 7.45 8.68 1.82
C VAL A 308 6.97 8.56 0.37
N ARG A 309 7.84 8.20 -0.57
CA ARG A 309 7.47 8.01 -1.98
C ARG A 309 6.48 6.87 -2.16
N VAL A 310 6.68 5.74 -1.48
CA VAL A 310 5.73 4.62 -1.45
C VAL A 310 4.40 5.06 -0.84
N ALA A 311 4.43 5.71 0.32
CA ALA A 311 3.25 6.22 0.99
C ALA A 311 2.43 7.18 0.11
N ARG A 312 3.10 8.11 -0.59
CA ARG A 312 2.45 9.00 -1.57
C ARG A 312 1.80 8.22 -2.70
N THR A 313 2.50 7.22 -3.24
CA THR A 313 1.96 6.38 -4.32
C THR A 313 0.72 5.61 -3.86
N LEU A 314 0.74 5.00 -2.68
CA LEU A 314 -0.42 4.28 -2.14
C LEU A 314 -1.61 5.20 -1.88
N ASN A 315 -1.38 6.41 -1.37
CA ASN A 315 -2.43 7.41 -1.23
C ASN A 315 -3.00 7.85 -2.60
N LEU A 316 -2.16 7.97 -3.64
CA LEU A 316 -2.61 8.24 -5.01
C LEU A 316 -3.48 7.12 -5.57
N ILE A 317 -3.09 5.85 -5.35
CA ILE A 317 -3.89 4.67 -5.72
C ILE A 317 -5.21 4.68 -4.95
N ALA A 318 -5.16 4.99 -3.65
CA ALA A 318 -6.36 5.18 -2.82
C ALA A 318 -7.21 6.36 -3.31
N GLY A 319 -6.71 7.13 -4.26
CA GLY A 319 -7.51 8.11 -4.98
C GLY A 319 -7.31 9.54 -4.62
N ASP A 320 -6.28 9.83 -3.94
CA ASP A 320 -5.89 11.20 -3.67
C ASP A 320 -4.94 11.72 -4.75
N GLY A 321 -5.29 12.82 -5.39
CA GLY A 321 -4.38 13.52 -6.30
C GLY A 321 -3.43 14.49 -5.62
N GLN A 322 -3.52 14.68 -4.29
CA GLN A 322 -2.73 15.67 -3.55
C GLN A 322 -2.44 15.17 -2.13
N THR A 323 -1.40 14.38 -1.98
CA THR A 323 -1.10 13.76 -0.70
C THR A 323 -0.48 14.75 0.29
N ASN A 324 -0.99 14.78 1.52
CA ASN A 324 -0.35 15.46 2.63
C ASN A 324 0.65 14.50 3.35
N VAL A 325 1.38 13.71 2.58
CA VAL A 325 2.47 12.87 3.09
C VAL A 325 3.77 13.68 3.02
N LEU A 326 4.39 13.90 4.15
CA LEU A 326 5.51 14.82 4.30
C LEU A 326 6.79 14.07 4.71
N HIS A 327 7.89 14.39 4.04
CA HIS A 327 9.22 13.91 4.40
C HIS A 327 9.80 14.81 5.51
N LEU A 328 9.61 14.41 6.76
CA LEU A 328 10.06 15.15 7.94
C LEU A 328 10.44 14.19 9.08
N ASN A 329 11.40 14.58 9.90
CA ASN A 329 11.64 13.90 11.18
C ASN A 329 10.60 14.37 12.21
N THR A 330 9.66 13.50 12.56
CA THR A 330 8.59 13.80 13.53
C THR A 330 9.13 14.20 14.89
N LEU A 331 10.22 13.58 15.34
CA LEU A 331 10.80 13.85 16.65
C LEU A 331 11.68 15.12 16.68
N ASP A 332 12.32 15.49 15.57
CA ASP A 332 13.16 16.68 15.46
C ASP A 332 12.44 17.85 14.79
N PHE A 333 11.31 18.24 15.38
CA PHE A 333 10.48 19.31 14.84
C PHE A 333 11.16 20.69 14.90
N SER A 334 12.21 20.84 15.68
CA SER A 334 12.99 22.10 15.76
C SER A 334 13.68 22.45 14.44
N ARG A 335 14.02 21.45 13.63
CA ARG A 335 14.65 21.63 12.32
C ARG A 335 13.68 21.80 11.16
N TRP A 336 12.37 21.70 11.40
CA TRP A 336 11.38 21.81 10.32
C TRP A 336 11.46 23.13 9.58
N ASN A 337 11.73 24.26 10.29
CA ASN A 337 11.92 25.57 9.66
C ASN A 337 13.14 25.63 8.72
N GLU A 338 14.17 24.83 8.97
CA GLU A 338 15.35 24.72 8.13
C GLU A 338 15.06 23.84 6.90
N ILE A 339 14.52 22.65 7.14
CA ILE A 339 14.24 21.66 6.09
C ILE A 339 13.23 22.20 5.09
N THR A 340 12.15 22.80 5.56
CA THR A 340 11.06 23.29 4.70
C THR A 340 11.39 24.53 3.86
N LYS A 341 12.58 25.10 4.02
CA LYS A 341 13.11 26.17 3.18
C LYS A 341 14.01 25.67 2.05
N GLN A 342 14.39 24.39 2.07
CA GLN A 342 15.16 23.79 0.98
C GLN A 342 14.28 23.76 -0.28
N GLU A 343 14.84 24.15 -1.42
CA GLU A 343 14.11 24.33 -2.68
C GLU A 343 13.42 23.02 -3.10
N ASP A 344 14.16 21.93 -3.21
CA ASP A 344 13.64 20.60 -3.60
C ASP A 344 12.54 20.12 -2.66
N TRP A 345 12.70 20.32 -1.34
CA TRP A 345 11.69 19.95 -0.36
C TRP A 345 10.43 20.80 -0.53
N ASN A 346 10.60 22.10 -0.69
CA ASN A 346 9.50 23.06 -0.81
C ASN A 346 8.67 22.78 -2.09
N ASP A 347 9.32 22.50 -3.20
CA ASP A 347 8.65 22.20 -4.47
C ASP A 347 7.76 20.96 -4.35
N THR A 348 8.20 19.95 -3.60
CA THR A 348 7.48 18.69 -3.46
C THR A 348 6.39 18.71 -2.39
N TYR A 349 6.62 19.36 -1.23
CA TYR A 349 5.83 19.14 -0.01
C TYR A 349 5.11 20.38 0.52
N ASN A 350 5.35 21.56 -0.06
CA ASN A 350 4.90 22.86 0.47
C ASN A 350 3.37 22.94 0.66
N GLU A 351 2.59 22.42 -0.30
CA GLU A 351 1.12 22.49 -0.21
C GLU A 351 0.57 21.71 0.99
N GLY A 352 1.04 20.48 1.19
CA GLY A 352 0.69 19.67 2.36
C GLY A 352 1.17 20.32 3.67
N PHE A 353 2.38 20.89 3.66
CA PHE A 353 2.93 21.54 4.83
C PHE A 353 2.19 22.83 5.21
N LYS A 354 1.74 23.63 4.24
CA LYS A 354 0.87 24.78 4.49
C LYS A 354 -0.44 24.39 5.17
N LYS A 355 -1.02 23.25 4.78
CA LYS A 355 -2.23 22.71 5.42
C LYS A 355 -1.93 22.23 6.83
N LEU A 356 -0.82 21.50 7.04
CA LEU A 356 -0.38 21.06 8.36
C LEU A 356 -0.21 22.25 9.32
N LYS A 357 0.43 23.33 8.88
CA LYS A 357 0.62 24.53 9.72
C LYS A 357 -0.69 25.16 10.19
N LYS A 358 -1.77 25.08 9.42
CA LYS A 358 -3.08 25.59 9.84
C LYS A 358 -3.68 24.83 11.03
N LEU A 359 -3.18 23.64 11.31
CA LEU A 359 -3.61 22.81 12.44
C LEU A 359 -2.80 23.06 13.73
N GLN A 360 -1.91 24.04 13.74
CA GLN A 360 -1.25 24.50 14.96
C GLN A 360 -2.24 25.28 15.85
N PRO A 361 -2.09 25.23 17.19
CA PRO A 361 -2.80 26.12 18.09
C PRO A 361 -2.53 27.60 17.74
N LYS A 362 -3.52 28.45 17.91
CA LYS A 362 -3.36 29.89 17.68
C LYS A 362 -2.21 30.45 18.53
N GLY A 363 -1.28 31.13 17.88
CA GLY A 363 -0.11 31.74 18.53
C GLY A 363 1.09 30.80 18.70
N SER A 364 1.00 29.51 18.30
CA SER A 364 2.15 28.61 18.26
C SER A 364 2.97 28.81 16.99
N ASN A 365 4.30 28.87 17.12
CA ASN A 365 5.23 29.06 16.00
C ASN A 365 6.35 28.00 15.94
N ASP A 366 6.30 26.98 16.80
CA ASP A 366 7.43 26.07 17.01
C ASP A 366 7.17 24.61 16.62
N TYR A 367 6.05 24.28 15.99
CA TYR A 367 5.62 22.94 15.61
C TYR A 367 5.59 21.90 16.76
N SER A 368 5.61 22.36 18.01
CA SER A 368 5.56 21.46 19.17
C SER A 368 4.17 20.81 19.32
N GLN A 369 3.10 21.52 18.97
CA GLN A 369 1.73 21.09 19.13
C GLN A 369 0.89 21.28 17.87
N PHE A 370 -0.11 20.39 17.72
CA PHE A 370 -1.11 20.43 16.65
C PHE A 370 -2.50 20.12 17.22
N GLN A 371 -3.52 20.15 16.35
CA GLN A 371 -4.95 20.02 16.71
C GLN A 371 -5.62 18.92 15.88
N PHE A 372 -5.09 17.69 15.93
CA PHE A 372 -5.67 16.53 15.25
C PHE A 372 -6.75 15.86 16.10
N ASP A 373 -7.77 15.32 15.43
CA ASP A 373 -8.83 14.53 16.05
C ASP A 373 -8.36 13.10 16.32
N LEU A 374 -7.55 12.55 15.40
CA LEU A 374 -7.10 11.17 15.44
C LEU A 374 -5.62 11.06 15.04
N VAL A 375 -4.86 10.40 15.90
CA VAL A 375 -3.49 9.96 15.62
C VAL A 375 -3.46 8.43 15.64
N MET A 376 -2.94 7.82 14.59
CA MET A 376 -2.63 6.40 14.58
C MET A 376 -1.20 6.21 14.11
N ALA A 377 -0.41 5.43 14.82
CA ALA A 377 1.00 5.25 14.49
C ALA A 377 1.57 3.93 14.99
N ASN A 378 2.52 3.41 14.23
CA ASN A 378 3.40 2.32 14.65
C ASN A 378 4.86 2.82 14.63
N PRO A 379 5.31 3.55 15.68
CA PRO A 379 6.66 4.09 15.70
C PRO A 379 7.73 3.00 15.81
N PRO A 380 8.98 3.25 15.37
CA PRO A 380 10.05 2.28 15.46
C PRO A 380 10.33 1.87 16.92
N PHE A 381 10.38 0.55 17.19
CA PHE A 381 10.56 -0.02 18.53
C PHE A 381 12.01 -0.04 18.99
N ALA A 382 12.95 0.01 18.06
CA ALA A 382 14.37 -0.10 18.33
C ALA A 382 15.11 1.22 18.06
N GLY A 383 16.21 1.39 18.78
CA GLY A 383 17.07 2.55 18.68
C GLY A 383 16.74 3.62 19.71
N ASP A 384 17.83 4.21 20.23
CA ASP A 384 17.76 5.31 21.17
C ASP A 384 18.09 6.62 20.46
N ILE A 385 17.38 7.67 20.80
CA ILE A 385 17.79 9.04 20.50
C ILE A 385 18.86 9.43 21.52
N LYS A 386 19.99 9.97 21.03
CA LYS A 386 21.12 10.42 21.84
C LYS A 386 21.37 11.92 21.70
N GLU A 387 20.72 12.54 20.74
CA GLU A 387 20.83 13.97 20.44
C GLU A 387 20.12 14.79 21.55
N ASN A 388 20.92 15.47 22.38
CA ASN A 388 20.39 16.30 23.45
C ASN A 388 19.45 17.40 22.95
N THR A 389 19.65 17.91 21.76
CA THR A 389 18.79 18.91 21.10
C THR A 389 17.37 18.39 20.87
N ILE A 390 17.20 17.08 20.64
CA ILE A 390 15.91 16.43 20.51
C ILE A 390 15.36 16.09 21.90
N ILE A 391 16.14 15.36 22.73
CA ILE A 391 15.70 14.87 24.05
C ILE A 391 15.19 16.01 24.92
N SER A 392 15.86 17.16 24.91
CA SER A 392 15.49 18.33 25.73
C SER A 392 14.15 18.99 25.36
N ARG A 393 13.52 18.55 24.27
CA ARG A 393 12.18 19.03 23.84
C ARG A 393 11.03 18.24 24.45
N TYR A 394 11.31 17.12 25.14
CA TYR A 394 10.31 16.19 25.61
C TYR A 394 10.39 16.00 27.13
N GLU A 395 9.26 16.04 27.82
CA GLU A 395 9.20 15.75 29.25
C GLU A 395 9.66 14.32 29.57
N LEU A 396 9.27 13.35 28.71
CA LEU A 396 9.73 11.96 28.81
C LEU A 396 11.21 11.77 28.50
N GLY A 397 11.90 12.83 28.07
CA GLY A 397 13.37 12.91 28.00
C GLY A 397 14.04 12.98 29.36
N LYS A 398 13.29 13.24 30.44
CA LYS A 398 13.79 13.30 31.81
C LYS A 398 13.60 11.95 32.52
N ASN A 399 14.48 11.66 33.45
CA ASN A 399 14.34 10.56 34.40
C ASN A 399 13.41 10.94 35.57
N SER A 400 13.14 10.00 36.48
CA SER A 400 12.31 10.21 37.67
C SER A 400 12.81 11.30 38.62
N ALA A 401 14.09 11.65 38.54
CA ALA A 401 14.72 12.74 39.31
C ALA A 401 14.64 14.09 38.58
N GLY A 402 13.96 14.19 37.43
CA GLY A 402 13.84 15.41 36.65
C GLY A 402 15.07 15.79 35.82
N LYS A 403 16.07 14.94 35.76
CA LYS A 403 17.31 15.18 34.99
C LYS A 403 17.19 14.61 33.59
N TRP A 404 17.72 15.35 32.62
CA TRP A 404 17.78 14.89 31.23
C TRP A 404 18.60 13.60 31.11
N GLN A 405 18.07 12.66 30.32
CA GLN A 405 18.75 11.40 30.05
C GLN A 405 19.71 11.57 28.86
N ASN A 406 20.81 10.83 28.86
CA ASN A 406 21.76 10.83 27.73
C ASN A 406 21.27 10.04 26.52
N LYS A 407 20.23 9.21 26.71
CA LYS A 407 19.58 8.43 25.66
C LYS A 407 18.15 8.07 26.06
N VAL A 408 17.25 8.08 25.12
CA VAL A 408 15.82 7.74 25.31
C VAL A 408 15.35 6.92 24.13
N GLY A 409 14.56 5.86 24.38
CA GLY A 409 13.96 5.06 23.32
C GLY A 409 13.09 5.91 22.39
N ARG A 410 13.19 5.69 21.10
CA ARG A 410 12.40 6.41 20.10
C ARG A 410 10.91 6.32 20.37
N ASP A 411 10.41 5.13 20.66
CA ASP A 411 9.00 4.85 20.95
C ASP A 411 8.49 5.66 22.15
N ILE A 412 9.32 5.91 23.16
CA ILE A 412 8.97 6.75 24.32
C ILE A 412 8.72 8.20 23.89
N LEU A 413 9.62 8.76 23.10
CA LEU A 413 9.45 10.14 22.59
C LEU A 413 8.27 10.26 21.64
N PHE A 414 7.98 9.21 20.85
CA PHE A 414 6.78 9.17 20.00
C PHE A 414 5.47 9.17 20.80
N ILE A 415 5.43 8.58 22.00
CA ILE A 415 4.25 8.66 22.89
C ILE A 415 3.92 10.13 23.18
N GLU A 416 4.88 10.88 23.68
CA GLU A 416 4.69 12.29 24.00
C GLU A 416 4.40 13.10 22.73
N ARG A 417 5.14 12.87 21.66
CA ARG A 417 4.97 13.58 20.40
C ARG A 417 3.58 13.40 19.83
N ASN A 418 3.05 12.20 19.82
CA ASN A 418 1.73 11.88 19.33
C ASN A 418 0.62 12.52 20.19
N LEU A 419 0.80 12.56 21.51
CA LEU A 419 -0.12 13.27 22.39
C LEU A 419 -0.08 14.79 22.14
N ASN A 420 1.05 15.35 21.72
CA ASN A 420 1.18 16.75 21.35
C ASN A 420 0.56 17.06 19.98
N PHE A 421 0.32 16.07 19.13
CA PHE A 421 -0.45 16.22 17.90
C PHE A 421 -1.97 16.27 18.17
N LEU A 422 -2.45 15.69 19.27
CA LEU A 422 -3.88 15.64 19.57
C LEU A 422 -4.42 16.94 20.15
N LYS A 423 -5.57 17.37 19.66
CA LYS A 423 -6.41 18.37 20.34
C LYS A 423 -7.03 17.80 21.64
N PRO A 424 -7.54 18.62 22.55
CA PRO A 424 -8.43 18.14 23.61
C PRO A 424 -9.58 17.30 23.02
N GLY A 425 -9.95 16.19 23.66
CA GLY A 425 -10.96 15.25 23.16
C GLY A 425 -10.51 14.36 21.99
N GLY A 426 -9.36 14.64 21.38
CA GLY A 426 -8.77 13.82 20.32
C GLY A 426 -8.32 12.44 20.82
N ARG A 427 -8.24 11.47 19.92
CA ARG A 427 -7.97 10.06 20.24
C ARG A 427 -6.75 9.50 19.51
N MET A 428 -6.11 8.50 20.10
CA MET A 428 -4.90 7.90 19.55
C MET A 428 -4.94 6.38 19.66
N ALA A 429 -4.46 5.71 18.60
CA ALA A 429 -4.03 4.32 18.63
C ALA A 429 -2.52 4.25 18.34
N ILE A 430 -1.75 3.67 19.24
CA ILE A 430 -0.29 3.55 19.07
C ILE A 430 0.18 2.14 19.38
N VAL A 431 0.98 1.57 18.47
CA VAL A 431 1.61 0.26 18.66
C VAL A 431 2.90 0.45 19.47
N LEU A 432 3.03 -0.29 20.57
CA LEU A 432 4.17 -0.19 21.49
C LEU A 432 4.69 -1.57 21.91
N PRO A 433 5.98 -1.70 22.24
CA PRO A 433 6.48 -2.89 22.91
C PRO A 433 5.72 -3.16 24.22
N GLN A 434 5.38 -4.41 24.48
CA GLN A 434 4.61 -4.80 25.69
C GLN A 434 5.31 -4.38 26.98
N GLY A 435 6.62 -4.28 26.99
CA GLY A 435 7.39 -3.82 28.15
C GLY A 435 6.94 -2.45 28.67
N ARG A 436 6.42 -1.54 27.81
CA ARG A 436 5.93 -0.22 28.22
C ARG A 436 4.75 -0.29 29.16
N PHE A 437 3.98 -1.37 29.11
CA PHE A 437 2.77 -1.58 29.93
C PHE A 437 3.05 -2.26 31.27
N ASN A 438 4.08 -3.11 31.35
CA ASN A 438 4.28 -3.98 32.52
C ASN A 438 5.64 -3.80 33.23
N ASN A 439 6.66 -3.18 32.61
CA ASN A 439 7.92 -2.93 33.29
C ASN A 439 7.77 -1.87 34.39
N SER A 440 8.33 -2.12 35.56
CA SER A 440 8.32 -1.16 36.66
C SER A 440 9.07 0.13 36.33
N SER A 441 10.16 0.04 35.55
CA SER A 441 10.93 1.20 35.07
C SER A 441 10.11 2.19 34.24
N ASP A 442 9.06 1.72 33.57
CA ASP A 442 8.24 2.51 32.68
C ASP A 442 6.97 3.09 33.36
N LYS A 443 6.92 3.05 34.70
CA LYS A 443 5.79 3.60 35.48
C LYS A 443 5.56 5.08 35.14
N ALA A 444 6.61 5.88 35.06
CA ALA A 444 6.50 7.31 34.74
C ALA A 444 5.85 7.58 33.38
N ILE A 445 6.08 6.70 32.37
CA ILE A 445 5.45 6.79 31.05
C ILE A 445 3.93 6.57 31.18
N ARG A 446 3.52 5.55 31.93
CA ARG A 446 2.09 5.25 32.16
C ARG A 446 1.37 6.37 32.93
N GLU A 447 2.02 6.94 33.95
CA GLU A 447 1.52 8.09 34.70
C GLU A 447 1.41 9.35 33.83
N TYR A 448 2.40 9.57 32.93
CA TYR A 448 2.36 10.65 31.94
C TYR A 448 1.14 10.54 31.03
N ILE A 449 0.86 9.34 30.51
CA ILE A 449 -0.30 9.06 29.65
C ILE A 449 -1.60 9.27 30.43
N ALA A 450 -1.75 8.60 31.58
CA ALA A 450 -2.98 8.63 32.38
C ALA A 450 -3.32 10.05 32.88
N GLY A 451 -2.31 10.87 33.17
CA GLY A 451 -2.51 12.26 33.54
C GLY A 451 -3.11 13.13 32.44
N ARG A 452 -2.92 12.75 31.18
CA ARG A 452 -3.33 13.51 29.99
C ARG A 452 -4.52 12.91 29.24
N CYS A 453 -4.77 11.62 29.40
CA CYS A 453 -5.75 10.88 28.63
C CYS A 453 -6.55 9.90 29.47
N ARG A 454 -7.79 9.61 29.06
CA ARG A 454 -8.50 8.39 29.39
C ARG A 454 -7.87 7.25 28.60
N ILE A 455 -7.46 6.19 29.29
CA ILE A 455 -7.06 4.94 28.65
C ILE A 455 -8.34 4.20 28.25
N LEU A 456 -8.54 3.99 26.95
CA LEU A 456 -9.75 3.33 26.43
C LEU A 456 -9.57 1.82 26.40
N ALA A 457 -8.45 1.39 25.82
CA ALA A 457 -8.15 -0.02 25.66
C ALA A 457 -6.64 -0.32 25.60
N VAL A 458 -6.29 -1.56 25.92
CA VAL A 458 -5.00 -2.16 25.63
C VAL A 458 -5.24 -3.52 24.98
N VAL A 459 -4.81 -3.67 23.73
CA VAL A 459 -4.92 -4.93 22.97
C VAL A 459 -3.55 -5.53 22.80
N GLY A 460 -3.28 -6.66 23.46
CA GLY A 460 -2.05 -7.43 23.30
C GLY A 460 -2.05 -8.18 21.97
N LEU A 461 -1.02 -7.99 21.15
CA LEU A 461 -0.87 -8.71 19.89
C LEU A 461 -0.09 -10.02 20.09
N HIS A 462 -0.37 -11.02 19.23
CA HIS A 462 0.40 -12.26 19.27
C HIS A 462 1.85 -12.00 18.84
N ARG A 463 2.81 -12.70 19.45
CA ARG A 463 4.25 -12.51 19.23
C ARG A 463 4.70 -12.67 17.76
N ASN A 464 3.94 -13.35 16.95
CA ASN A 464 4.26 -13.63 15.55
C ASN A 464 3.78 -12.52 14.59
N VAL A 465 2.98 -11.57 15.05
CA VAL A 465 2.38 -10.52 14.20
C VAL A 465 3.43 -9.77 13.37
N PHE A 466 4.56 -9.41 13.97
CA PHE A 466 5.64 -8.67 13.31
C PHE A 466 6.79 -9.55 12.81
N LYS A 467 6.65 -10.89 12.81
CA LYS A 467 7.62 -11.76 12.17
C LYS A 467 7.56 -11.64 10.64
N PRO A 468 8.66 -11.88 9.92
CA PRO A 468 9.99 -12.32 10.40
C PRO A 468 10.86 -11.18 10.97
N HIS A 469 10.42 -9.94 10.91
CA HIS A 469 11.25 -8.76 11.21
C HIS A 469 11.63 -8.64 12.70
N THR A 470 10.70 -8.94 13.60
CA THR A 470 10.95 -8.94 15.05
C THR A 470 10.09 -9.96 15.78
N GLY A 471 10.66 -10.51 16.86
CA GLY A 471 9.92 -11.33 17.84
C GLY A 471 9.45 -10.54 19.06
N THR A 472 9.59 -9.21 19.05
CA THR A 472 9.14 -8.35 20.13
C THR A 472 7.63 -8.45 20.28
N LYS A 473 7.16 -8.83 21.47
CA LYS A 473 5.74 -8.81 21.78
C LYS A 473 5.27 -7.38 21.92
N THR A 474 4.19 -7.04 21.23
CA THR A 474 3.64 -5.69 21.17
C THR A 474 2.21 -5.63 21.67
N SER A 475 1.77 -4.44 22.00
CA SER A 475 0.36 -4.15 22.30
C SER A 475 -0.03 -2.83 21.66
N VAL A 476 -1.30 -2.68 21.32
CA VAL A 476 -1.84 -1.42 20.86
C VAL A 476 -2.50 -0.71 22.04
N LEU A 477 -2.11 0.53 22.28
CA LEU A 477 -2.70 1.42 23.27
C LEU A 477 -3.70 2.34 22.59
N PHE A 478 -4.91 2.39 23.15
CA PHE A 478 -5.97 3.27 22.71
C PHE A 478 -6.31 4.27 23.81
N VAL A 479 -6.23 5.56 23.51
CA VAL A 479 -6.49 6.63 24.47
C VAL A 479 -7.32 7.75 23.86
N GLN A 480 -8.01 8.51 24.72
CA GLN A 480 -8.66 9.78 24.36
C GLN A 480 -8.16 10.87 25.28
N LYS A 481 -7.70 11.99 24.74
CA LYS A 481 -7.19 13.12 25.52
C LYS A 481 -8.33 13.74 26.33
N TRP A 482 -8.07 14.10 27.57
CA TRP A 482 -9.06 14.73 28.42
C TRP A 482 -9.58 16.04 27.81
N ASP A 483 -10.88 16.24 27.92
CA ASP A 483 -11.61 17.40 27.42
C ASP A 483 -12.93 17.54 28.18
N ASP A 484 -13.34 18.76 28.48
CA ASP A 484 -14.52 19.00 29.34
C ASP A 484 -15.85 18.53 28.70
N GLU A 485 -15.93 18.51 27.36
CA GLU A 485 -17.14 18.12 26.62
C GLU A 485 -17.06 16.69 26.09
N LEU A 486 -15.99 16.36 25.35
CA LEU A 486 -15.86 15.11 24.62
C LEU A 486 -15.33 13.95 25.48
N CYS A 487 -14.50 14.25 26.47
CA CYS A 487 -13.89 13.26 27.37
C CYS A 487 -13.61 13.85 28.74
N PRO A 488 -14.64 14.12 29.56
CA PRO A 488 -14.47 14.71 30.89
C PRO A 488 -13.59 13.84 31.78
N LYS A 489 -12.68 14.50 32.53
CA LYS A 489 -11.74 13.81 33.39
C LYS A 489 -12.48 13.06 34.53
N LYS A 490 -12.15 11.79 34.66
CA LYS A 490 -12.67 10.89 35.71
C LYS A 490 -11.52 10.30 36.49
N GLU A 491 -11.71 10.09 37.79
CA GLU A 491 -10.72 9.44 38.67
C GLU A 491 -10.72 7.91 38.47
N ASP A 492 -11.89 7.34 38.25
CA ASP A 492 -12.09 5.91 38.03
C ASP A 492 -12.97 5.68 36.79
N TYR A 493 -12.58 4.74 35.95
CA TYR A 493 -13.27 4.39 34.72
C TYR A 493 -12.86 2.99 34.24
N PRO A 494 -13.74 2.25 33.55
CA PRO A 494 -13.38 0.96 32.98
C PRO A 494 -12.43 1.11 31.80
N ILE A 495 -11.51 0.15 31.69
CA ILE A 495 -10.55 0.01 30.58
C ILE A 495 -10.80 -1.34 29.91
N PHE A 496 -10.89 -1.34 28.58
CA PHE A 496 -11.02 -2.58 27.80
C PHE A 496 -9.66 -3.26 27.65
N PHE A 497 -9.59 -4.54 28.03
CA PHE A 497 -8.40 -5.37 27.84
C PHE A 497 -8.72 -6.58 26.98
N ALA A 498 -7.92 -6.80 25.96
CA ALA A 498 -8.00 -7.99 25.11
C ALA A 498 -6.61 -8.47 24.72
N THR A 499 -6.51 -9.74 24.32
CA THR A 499 -5.28 -10.33 23.81
C THR A 499 -5.60 -11.21 22.61
N MET A 500 -4.94 -10.94 21.49
CA MET A 500 -5.01 -11.76 20.30
C MET A 500 -4.51 -13.18 20.60
N GLN A 501 -5.36 -14.18 20.36
CA GLN A 501 -5.04 -15.59 20.60
C GLN A 501 -4.51 -16.28 19.37
N LYS A 502 -5.09 -16.01 18.20
CA LYS A 502 -4.68 -16.60 16.95
C LYS A 502 -3.37 -15.99 16.44
N PRO A 503 -2.37 -16.80 16.04
CA PRO A 503 -1.05 -16.28 15.71
C PRO A 503 -0.96 -15.47 14.42
N SER A 504 -1.91 -15.63 13.48
CA SER A 504 -1.95 -15.02 12.13
C SER A 504 -0.73 -15.30 11.24
N LYS A 505 0.41 -15.58 11.82
CA LYS A 505 1.67 -15.98 11.17
C LYS A 505 2.31 -17.13 11.96
N ASP A 506 3.02 -17.97 11.26
CA ASP A 506 3.82 -19.02 11.89
C ASP A 506 5.12 -18.49 12.52
N ASN A 507 5.97 -19.39 12.98
CA ASN A 507 7.26 -19.02 13.58
C ASN A 507 8.28 -18.48 12.58
N SER A 508 8.12 -18.77 11.29
CA SER A 508 8.96 -18.25 10.19
C SER A 508 8.51 -16.86 9.73
N GLY A 509 7.25 -16.50 10.00
CA GLY A 509 6.62 -15.24 9.57
C GLY A 509 5.70 -15.41 8.37
N ASP A 510 5.44 -16.64 7.93
CA ASP A 510 4.49 -16.92 6.88
C ASP A 510 3.05 -16.79 7.38
N LYS A 511 2.17 -16.24 6.53
CA LYS A 511 0.76 -16.02 6.89
C LYS A 511 0.04 -17.37 7.09
N ILE A 512 -0.73 -17.46 8.16
CA ILE A 512 -1.67 -18.57 8.39
C ILE A 512 -3.03 -18.13 7.86
N TYR A 513 -3.58 -18.92 6.93
CA TYR A 513 -4.84 -18.60 6.29
C TYR A 513 -6.00 -19.36 6.93
N LEU A 514 -7.17 -18.71 6.95
CA LEU A 514 -8.42 -19.31 7.37
C LEU A 514 -8.75 -20.50 6.48
N VAL A 515 -9.21 -21.58 7.09
CA VAL A 515 -9.64 -22.79 6.40
C VAL A 515 -11.14 -22.94 6.58
N ASP A 516 -11.86 -23.17 5.48
CA ASP A 516 -13.27 -23.51 5.53
C ASP A 516 -13.44 -24.89 6.16
N PRO A 517 -14.15 -24.99 7.30
CA PRO A 517 -14.29 -26.26 8.03
C PRO A 517 -15.09 -27.32 7.27
N GLU A 518 -15.95 -26.92 6.32
CA GLU A 518 -16.78 -27.87 5.55
C GLU A 518 -15.96 -28.54 4.42
N THR A 519 -15.04 -27.80 3.81
CA THR A 519 -14.28 -28.27 2.63
C THR A 519 -12.84 -28.64 2.94
N GLY A 520 -12.28 -28.14 4.05
CA GLY A 520 -10.86 -28.26 4.38
C GLY A 520 -9.92 -27.44 3.48
N LEU A 521 -10.48 -26.59 2.62
CA LEU A 521 -9.73 -25.72 1.71
C LEU A 521 -9.53 -24.30 2.32
N PRO A 522 -8.52 -23.54 1.87
CA PRO A 522 -8.38 -22.15 2.27
C PRO A 522 -9.64 -21.33 1.93
N ALA A 523 -10.13 -20.61 2.91
CA ALA A 523 -11.27 -19.72 2.78
C ALA A 523 -10.92 -18.47 1.95
N LEU A 524 -11.84 -18.01 1.13
CA LEU A 524 -11.68 -16.86 0.24
C LEU A 524 -12.70 -15.77 0.58
N ASP A 525 -12.27 -14.53 0.45
CA ASP A 525 -13.18 -13.38 0.50
C ASP A 525 -14.01 -13.25 -0.80
N LYS A 526 -14.90 -12.29 -0.86
CA LYS A 526 -15.75 -11.99 -2.03
C LYS A 526 -14.96 -11.60 -3.30
N HIS A 527 -13.66 -11.30 -3.18
CA HIS A 527 -12.75 -10.97 -4.28
C HIS A 527 -11.82 -12.13 -4.63
N ASN A 528 -12.06 -13.33 -4.08
CA ASN A 528 -11.23 -14.53 -4.22
C ASN A 528 -9.82 -14.42 -3.61
N HIS A 529 -9.61 -13.55 -2.63
CA HIS A 529 -8.36 -13.48 -1.91
C HIS A 529 -8.36 -14.40 -0.68
N LEU A 530 -7.17 -14.90 -0.33
CA LEU A 530 -6.94 -15.68 0.88
C LEU A 530 -7.10 -14.79 2.12
N ILE A 531 -7.83 -15.27 3.11
CA ILE A 531 -8.10 -14.55 4.36
C ILE A 531 -7.09 -15.00 5.42
N VAL A 532 -6.37 -14.07 6.02
CA VAL A 532 -5.48 -14.36 7.15
C VAL A 532 -6.31 -14.73 8.38
N ASP A 533 -5.97 -15.84 9.05
CA ASP A 533 -6.68 -16.28 10.24
C ASP A 533 -6.26 -15.47 11.47
N HIS A 534 -7.20 -14.73 12.05
CA HIS A 534 -7.00 -13.93 13.26
C HIS A 534 -8.32 -13.71 13.99
N ASP A 535 -8.25 -13.19 15.22
CA ASP A 535 -9.38 -12.88 16.10
C ASP A 535 -9.50 -11.37 16.46
N LEU A 536 -8.84 -10.51 15.68
CA LEU A 536 -8.85 -9.05 15.94
C LEU A 536 -10.19 -8.39 15.58
N PHE A 537 -10.88 -8.92 14.59
CA PHE A 537 -12.24 -8.52 14.21
C PHE A 537 -12.96 -9.66 13.50
N GLN A 538 -14.27 -9.53 13.34
CA GLN A 538 -15.11 -10.53 12.70
C GLN A 538 -14.70 -10.74 11.24
N LEU A 539 -14.34 -11.97 10.90
CA LEU A 539 -14.03 -12.40 9.55
C LEU A 539 -15.27 -12.94 8.84
N SER A 540 -15.28 -12.83 7.51
CA SER A 540 -16.25 -13.51 6.65
C SER A 540 -15.56 -14.16 5.46
N TYR A 541 -16.16 -15.23 4.92
CA TYR A 541 -15.68 -15.88 3.70
C TYR A 541 -16.84 -16.34 2.83
N MET A 542 -16.56 -16.52 1.53
CA MET A 542 -17.56 -17.00 0.57
C MET A 542 -17.61 -18.52 0.56
N LYS A 543 -18.81 -19.08 0.76
CA LYS A 543 -19.07 -20.51 0.58
C LYS A 543 -19.14 -20.89 -0.89
N GLN A 544 -19.08 -22.20 -1.20
CA GLN A 544 -19.15 -22.70 -2.57
C GLN A 544 -20.48 -22.39 -3.27
N ASP A 545 -21.55 -22.19 -2.51
CA ASP A 545 -22.89 -21.82 -3.01
C ASP A 545 -23.02 -20.31 -3.29
N GLY A 546 -21.93 -19.53 -3.08
CA GLY A 546 -21.92 -18.08 -3.28
C GLY A 546 -22.49 -17.28 -2.11
N THR A 547 -22.85 -17.91 -0.99
CA THR A 547 -23.28 -17.21 0.20
C THR A 547 -22.09 -16.78 1.06
N GLU A 548 -22.21 -15.64 1.75
CA GLU A 548 -21.21 -15.17 2.70
C GLU A 548 -21.43 -15.81 4.07
N ASN A 549 -20.37 -16.39 4.62
CA ASN A 549 -20.37 -16.95 5.98
C ASN A 549 -19.62 -16.01 6.92
N LEU A 550 -20.33 -15.49 7.94
CA LEU A 550 -19.76 -14.67 8.99
C LEU A 550 -19.26 -15.55 10.14
N LEU A 551 -18.04 -15.28 10.63
CA LEU A 551 -17.49 -15.92 11.82
C LEU A 551 -17.92 -15.18 13.10
N GLU A 552 -17.48 -15.69 14.24
CA GLU A 552 -17.73 -15.05 15.54
C GLU A 552 -17.15 -13.62 15.60
N PRO A 553 -17.79 -12.72 16.36
CA PRO A 553 -17.25 -11.38 16.61
C PRO A 553 -15.83 -11.43 17.18
N GLY A 554 -14.98 -10.50 16.76
CA GLY A 554 -13.62 -10.37 17.24
C GLY A 554 -13.45 -9.27 18.30
N ILE A 555 -12.19 -8.91 18.55
CA ILE A 555 -11.82 -7.90 19.56
C ILE A 555 -12.41 -6.53 19.23
N ALA A 556 -12.44 -6.13 17.96
CA ALA A 556 -12.94 -4.82 17.57
C ALA A 556 -14.45 -4.68 17.79
N GLU A 557 -15.23 -5.73 17.51
CA GLU A 557 -16.66 -5.76 17.76
C GLU A 557 -16.98 -5.72 19.28
N ALA A 558 -16.24 -6.50 20.08
CA ALA A 558 -16.34 -6.45 21.53
C ALA A 558 -15.99 -5.06 22.11
N PHE A 559 -14.99 -4.39 21.53
CA PHE A 559 -14.68 -3.01 21.89
C PHE A 559 -15.80 -2.04 21.48
N ALA A 560 -16.43 -2.23 20.33
CA ALA A 560 -17.54 -1.38 19.89
C ALA A 560 -18.73 -1.46 20.89
N GLU A 561 -19.04 -2.66 21.39
CA GLU A 561 -20.05 -2.84 22.44
C GLU A 561 -19.66 -2.11 23.74
N PHE A 562 -18.39 -2.25 24.16
CA PHE A 562 -17.85 -1.53 25.30
C PHE A 562 -17.93 -0.01 25.10
N ALA A 563 -17.53 0.49 23.91
CA ALA A 563 -17.53 1.91 23.59
C ALA A 563 -18.95 2.52 23.63
N ASN A 564 -19.92 1.81 23.08
CA ASN A 564 -21.35 2.20 23.15
C ASN A 564 -21.85 2.23 24.59
N LYS A 565 -21.53 1.20 25.39
CA LYS A 565 -21.91 1.14 26.82
C LYS A 565 -21.30 2.27 27.62
N GLU A 566 -20.05 2.63 27.36
CA GLU A 566 -19.33 3.72 28.02
C GLU A 566 -19.67 5.10 27.47
N GLY A 567 -20.43 5.17 26.37
CA GLY A 567 -20.84 6.42 25.73
C GLY A 567 -19.65 7.22 25.18
N LEU A 568 -18.67 6.52 24.57
CA LEU A 568 -17.52 7.20 23.98
C LEU A 568 -17.97 8.12 22.83
N SER A 569 -17.48 9.37 22.83
CA SER A 569 -17.99 10.44 21.96
C SER A 569 -17.90 10.14 20.46
N PHE A 570 -16.98 9.31 20.05
CA PHE A 570 -16.73 8.93 18.64
C PHE A 570 -17.44 7.64 18.20
N PHE A 571 -18.31 7.08 19.05
CA PHE A 571 -19.22 5.94 18.75
C PHE A 571 -20.70 6.34 18.81
N ARG A 572 -21.01 7.64 18.85
CA ARG A 572 -22.39 8.14 18.88
C ARG A 572 -22.99 8.29 17.50
#